data_316b1579eeba1848a88b6e74a26cd5c4
#
_entry.id   316b1579eeba1848a88b6e74a26cd5c4
#
_cell.length_a   1.000
_cell.length_b   1.000
_cell.length_c   1.000
_cell.angle_alpha   90.00
_cell.angle_beta   90.00
_cell.angle_gamma   90.00
#
_symmetry.space_group_name_H-M   'P 1'
#
loop_
_entity.id
_entity.type
_entity.pdbx_description
1 polymer ?
#
loop_
_entity_poly.entity_id
_entity_poly.type
_entity_poly.pdbx_seq_one_letter_code
_entity_poly.pdbx_strand_id
1 'polypeptide(L)'
;MPGSGKTEFANMLKEKGFQVISMGDALRKRYEKEARHGEKLMDFAKRIREIYGEGVVARLSIEEVPPSAKLVAFEGVRSLYEVEEFKRLGEPIIVAIHSPPQLRYTRMMSRMRQDDSKDIQELRRRDLDEIKLGIGGVIAMADYVVLNDSSIEEFKRRSEEIIQRILR
;
A
#
# COMPACT_ATOMS: atom_id res chain seq x y z
N MET A 1 -1.38 6.10 -2.81
CA MET A 1 -0.61 7.30 -2.37
C MET A 1 -0.72 7.47 -0.86
N PRO A 2 0.28 8.05 -0.17
CA PRO A 2 0.18 8.37 1.26
C PRO A 2 -1.03 9.27 1.56
N GLY A 3 -1.71 9.08 2.71
CA GLY A 3 -2.87 9.88 3.10
C GLY A 3 -4.19 9.61 2.34
N SER A 4 -4.24 8.64 1.41
CA SER A 4 -5.44 8.37 0.62
C SER A 4 -6.56 7.61 1.35
N GLY A 5 -6.31 7.02 2.52
CA GLY A 5 -7.32 6.25 3.28
C GLY A 5 -7.14 4.72 3.21
N LYS A 6 -6.02 4.22 2.68
CA LYS A 6 -5.76 2.77 2.56
C LYS A 6 -5.92 2.00 3.87
N THR A 7 -5.45 2.56 4.98
CA THR A 7 -5.55 1.91 6.29
C THR A 7 -7.00 1.70 6.73
N GLU A 8 -7.89 2.67 6.45
CA GLU A 8 -9.32 2.52 6.76
C GLU A 8 -9.95 1.43 5.90
N PHE A 9 -9.67 1.42 4.60
CA PHE A 9 -10.12 0.36 3.70
C PHE A 9 -9.60 -1.01 4.14
N ALA A 10 -8.33 -1.10 4.53
CA ALA A 10 -7.72 -2.32 5.05
C ALA A 10 -8.41 -2.84 6.33
N ASN A 11 -8.82 -1.94 7.22
CA ASN A 11 -9.59 -2.31 8.42
C ASN A 11 -10.97 -2.88 8.05
N MET A 12 -11.65 -2.28 7.08
CA MET A 12 -12.93 -2.83 6.58
C MET A 12 -12.77 -4.22 5.97
N LEU A 13 -11.67 -4.48 5.24
CA LEU A 13 -11.36 -5.82 4.74
C LEU A 13 -11.13 -6.83 5.88
N LYS A 14 -10.43 -6.45 6.96
CA LYS A 14 -10.24 -7.30 8.14
C LYS A 14 -11.57 -7.69 8.78
N GLU A 15 -12.52 -6.76 8.89
CA GLU A 15 -13.87 -7.02 9.40
C GLU A 15 -14.65 -8.01 8.54
N LYS A 16 -14.32 -8.13 7.25
CA LYS A 16 -14.89 -9.12 6.31
C LYS A 16 -14.10 -10.45 6.26
N GLY A 17 -13.12 -10.63 7.14
CA GLY A 17 -12.36 -11.88 7.25
C GLY A 17 -11.13 -11.96 6.34
N PHE A 18 -10.71 -10.88 5.70
CA PHE A 18 -9.46 -10.87 4.97
C PHE A 18 -8.25 -10.85 5.91
N GLN A 19 -7.26 -11.67 5.60
CA GLN A 19 -5.92 -11.51 6.13
C GLN A 19 -5.24 -10.35 5.38
N VAL A 20 -5.04 -9.24 6.07
CA VAL A 20 -4.39 -8.06 5.47
C VAL A 20 -2.90 -8.05 5.82
N ILE A 21 -2.06 -8.06 4.80
CA ILE A 21 -0.60 -8.03 4.89
C ILE A 21 -0.10 -6.64 4.49
N SER A 22 0.61 -5.98 5.40
CA SER A 22 1.30 -4.72 5.11
C SER A 22 2.67 -4.99 4.48
N MET A 23 2.84 -4.59 3.22
CA MET A 23 4.12 -4.73 2.52
C MET A 23 5.22 -3.87 3.18
N GLY A 24 4.83 -2.73 3.76
CA GLY A 24 5.76 -1.89 4.53
C GLY A 24 6.27 -2.59 5.79
N ASP A 25 5.43 -3.39 6.45
CA ASP A 25 5.84 -4.15 7.65
C ASP A 25 6.72 -5.33 7.28
N ALA A 26 6.42 -6.05 6.20
CA ALA A 26 7.28 -7.10 5.68
C ALA A 26 8.69 -6.57 5.34
N LEU A 27 8.75 -5.39 4.69
CA LEU A 27 10.01 -4.71 4.41
C LEU A 27 10.76 -4.32 5.70
N ARG A 28 10.07 -3.76 6.72
CA ARG A 28 10.67 -3.39 8.00
C ARG A 28 11.24 -4.59 8.75
N LYS A 29 10.53 -5.71 8.80
CA LYS A 29 11.03 -6.95 9.40
C LYS A 29 12.32 -7.43 8.73
N ARG A 30 12.42 -7.29 7.42
CA ARG A 30 13.63 -7.66 6.67
C ARG A 30 14.76 -6.68 6.93
N TYR A 31 14.44 -5.37 6.98
CA TYR A 31 15.38 -4.31 7.31
C TYR A 31 16.01 -4.51 8.69
N GLU A 32 15.22 -4.83 9.72
CA GLU A 32 15.74 -5.10 11.08
C GLU A 32 16.77 -6.23 11.14
N LYS A 33 16.68 -7.19 10.21
CA LYS A 33 17.60 -8.33 10.15
C LYS A 33 18.84 -8.09 9.29
N GLU A 34 18.76 -7.27 8.25
CA GLU A 34 19.76 -7.20 7.18
C GLU A 34 20.24 -5.78 6.85
N ALA A 35 19.76 -4.76 7.54
CA ALA A 35 20.24 -3.40 7.34
C ALA A 35 21.71 -3.27 7.72
N ARG A 36 22.47 -2.52 6.93
CA ARG A 36 23.84 -2.15 7.25
C ARG A 36 23.84 -1.06 8.32
N HIS A 37 24.94 -0.96 9.06
CA HIS A 37 25.06 0.09 10.08
C HIS A 37 24.80 1.49 9.49
N GLY A 38 23.83 2.22 10.04
CA GLY A 38 23.46 3.57 9.57
C GLY A 38 22.65 3.62 8.26
N GLU A 39 22.32 2.47 7.64
CA GLU A 39 21.49 2.42 6.42
C GLU A 39 20.06 2.86 6.73
N LYS A 40 19.49 3.74 5.91
CA LYS A 40 18.09 4.14 6.03
C LYS A 40 17.17 3.11 5.34
N LEU A 41 15.93 2.98 5.81
CA LEU A 41 14.95 2.05 5.26
C LEU A 41 14.74 2.24 3.74
N MET A 42 14.77 3.47 3.24
CA MET A 42 14.62 3.76 1.80
C MET A 42 15.81 3.24 0.98
N ASP A 43 17.05 3.42 1.50
CA ASP A 43 18.27 2.95 0.83
C ASP A 43 18.32 1.41 0.83
N PHE A 44 17.93 0.80 1.96
CA PHE A 44 17.77 -0.64 2.06
C PHE A 44 16.75 -1.17 1.05
N ALA A 45 15.56 -0.54 0.96
CA ALA A 45 14.53 -0.93 0.03
C ALA A 45 14.99 -0.86 -1.43
N LYS A 46 15.80 0.14 -1.78
CA LYS A 46 16.43 0.27 -3.09
C LYS A 46 17.45 -0.85 -3.32
N ARG A 47 18.35 -1.05 -2.37
CA ARG A 47 19.40 -2.09 -2.45
C ARG A 47 18.83 -3.49 -2.65
N ILE A 48 17.79 -3.89 -1.88
CA ILE A 48 17.23 -5.23 -2.04
C ILE A 48 16.49 -5.41 -3.37
N ARG A 49 15.89 -4.34 -3.95
CA ARG A 49 15.33 -4.39 -5.30
C ARG A 49 16.42 -4.56 -6.37
N GLU A 50 17.54 -3.87 -6.23
CA GLU A 50 18.69 -4.03 -7.14
C GLU A 50 19.28 -5.45 -7.10
N ILE A 51 19.34 -6.07 -5.91
CA ILE A 51 19.91 -7.42 -5.72
C ILE A 51 18.91 -8.52 -6.10
N TYR A 52 17.67 -8.41 -5.67
CA TYR A 52 16.66 -9.48 -5.74
C TYR A 52 15.54 -9.21 -6.74
N GLY A 53 15.56 -8.07 -7.44
CA GLY A 53 14.55 -7.66 -8.42
C GLY A 53 13.41 -6.85 -7.81
N GLU A 54 12.68 -6.13 -8.67
CA GLU A 54 11.65 -5.15 -8.29
C GLU A 54 10.48 -5.75 -7.50
N GLY A 55 10.16 -7.04 -7.68
CA GLY A 55 9.10 -7.74 -6.98
C GLY A 55 9.48 -8.25 -5.58
N VAL A 56 10.71 -7.99 -5.08
CA VAL A 56 11.20 -8.58 -3.82
C VAL A 56 10.30 -8.30 -2.62
N VAL A 57 9.76 -7.08 -2.50
CA VAL A 57 8.91 -6.72 -1.36
C VAL A 57 7.58 -7.49 -1.39
N ALA A 58 7.03 -7.75 -2.57
CA ALA A 58 5.85 -8.62 -2.71
C ALA A 58 6.16 -10.06 -2.29
N ARG A 59 7.31 -10.62 -2.71
CA ARG A 59 7.74 -11.97 -2.26
C ARG A 59 7.87 -12.06 -0.75
N LEU A 60 8.51 -11.07 -0.10
CA LEU A 60 8.58 -11.00 1.36
C LEU A 60 7.19 -10.93 2.02
N SER A 61 6.25 -10.23 1.38
CA SER A 61 4.88 -10.14 1.88
C SER A 61 4.09 -11.44 1.71
N ILE A 62 4.35 -12.19 0.65
CA ILE A 62 3.76 -13.52 0.42
C ILE A 62 4.19 -14.50 1.52
N GLU A 63 5.45 -14.42 1.98
CA GLU A 63 5.96 -15.26 3.08
C GLU A 63 5.24 -15.03 4.41
N GLU A 64 4.61 -13.86 4.61
CA GLU A 64 3.82 -13.52 5.80
C GLU A 64 2.38 -14.05 5.76
N VAL A 65 1.95 -14.65 4.64
CA VAL A 65 0.58 -15.16 4.51
C VAL A 65 0.41 -16.45 5.31
N PRO A 66 -0.51 -16.50 6.29
CA PRO A 66 -0.78 -17.73 7.02
C PRO A 66 -1.30 -18.84 6.10
N PRO A 67 -0.87 -20.09 6.25
CA PRO A 67 -1.33 -21.21 5.41
C PRO A 67 -2.85 -21.43 5.43
N SER A 68 -3.52 -20.98 6.49
CA SER A 68 -4.98 -21.10 6.67
C SER A 68 -5.76 -19.96 6.04
N ALA A 69 -5.11 -18.91 5.52
CA ALA A 69 -5.77 -17.74 4.98
C ALA A 69 -6.48 -18.08 3.66
N LYS A 70 -7.80 -17.83 3.60
CA LYS A 70 -8.62 -18.02 2.40
C LYS A 70 -8.78 -16.74 1.58
N LEU A 71 -8.80 -15.60 2.25
CA LEU A 71 -8.91 -14.27 1.66
C LEU A 71 -7.71 -13.45 2.11
N VAL A 72 -6.92 -12.99 1.18
CA VAL A 72 -5.70 -12.22 1.45
C VAL A 72 -5.76 -10.88 0.74
N ALA A 73 -5.34 -9.83 1.41
CA ALA A 73 -5.17 -8.52 0.82
C ALA A 73 -3.78 -7.96 1.15
N PHE A 74 -3.10 -7.43 0.16
CA PHE A 74 -1.79 -6.79 0.33
C PHE A 74 -1.95 -5.28 0.28
N GLU A 75 -1.54 -4.60 1.34
CA GLU A 75 -1.54 -3.13 1.42
C GLU A 75 -0.15 -2.58 1.13
N GLY A 76 -0.08 -1.55 0.28
CA GLY A 76 1.16 -0.82 0.03
C GLY A 76 1.86 -1.21 -1.27
N VAL A 77 1.15 -1.80 -2.23
CA VAL A 77 1.65 -2.10 -3.59
C VAL A 77 2.08 -0.83 -4.29
N ARG A 78 3.27 -0.83 -4.90
CA ARG A 78 3.88 0.34 -5.53
C ARG A 78 4.30 0.14 -6.97
N SER A 79 4.29 -1.09 -7.48
CA SER A 79 4.69 -1.37 -8.86
C SER A 79 3.91 -2.54 -9.45
N LEU A 80 3.83 -2.59 -10.80
CA LEU A 80 3.25 -3.73 -11.49
C LEU A 80 4.11 -5.01 -11.36
N TYR A 81 5.42 -4.88 -11.08
CA TYR A 81 6.27 -6.02 -10.77
C TYR A 81 5.83 -6.72 -9.48
N GLU A 82 5.38 -5.95 -8.47
CA GLU A 82 4.83 -6.50 -7.24
C GLU A 82 3.48 -7.19 -7.49
N VAL A 83 2.63 -6.62 -8.34
CA VAL A 83 1.35 -7.25 -8.75
C VAL A 83 1.60 -8.59 -9.44
N GLU A 84 2.61 -8.67 -10.31
CA GLU A 84 2.97 -9.91 -11.01
C GLU A 84 3.39 -11.03 -10.04
N GLU A 85 4.09 -10.71 -8.96
CA GLU A 85 4.46 -11.70 -7.95
C GLU A 85 3.22 -12.28 -7.23
N PHE A 86 2.17 -11.49 -7.01
CA PHE A 86 0.94 -11.95 -6.35
C PHE A 86 0.14 -12.95 -7.18
N LYS A 87 0.32 -13.01 -8.51
CA LYS A 87 -0.29 -14.03 -9.37
C LYS A 87 0.08 -15.46 -8.98
N ARG A 88 1.15 -15.64 -8.21
CA ARG A 88 1.52 -16.95 -7.63
C ARG A 88 0.48 -17.48 -6.64
N LEU A 89 -0.34 -16.60 -6.05
CA LEU A 89 -1.40 -16.96 -5.11
C LEU A 89 -2.77 -17.06 -5.77
N GLY A 90 -2.93 -16.54 -6.98
CA GLY A 90 -4.18 -16.47 -7.74
C GLY A 90 -4.26 -15.19 -8.54
N GLU A 91 -5.36 -14.96 -9.25
CA GLU A 91 -5.55 -13.73 -10.01
C GLU A 91 -5.79 -12.54 -9.05
N PRO A 92 -4.91 -11.52 -9.02
CA PRO A 92 -5.06 -10.40 -8.11
C PRO A 92 -6.14 -9.42 -8.59
N ILE A 93 -6.94 -8.93 -7.66
CA ILE A 93 -7.87 -7.81 -7.88
C ILE A 93 -7.22 -6.55 -7.33
N ILE A 94 -7.00 -5.55 -8.17
CA ILE A 94 -6.35 -4.29 -7.80
C ILE A 94 -7.42 -3.26 -7.42
N VAL A 95 -7.36 -2.78 -6.18
CA VAL A 95 -8.23 -1.71 -5.68
C VAL A 95 -7.39 -0.46 -5.41
N ALA A 96 -7.59 0.59 -6.19
CA ALA A 96 -6.95 1.88 -5.98
C ALA A 96 -7.79 2.76 -5.05
N ILE A 97 -7.21 3.15 -3.92
CA ILE A 97 -7.79 4.17 -3.05
C ILE A 97 -7.20 5.52 -3.43
N HIS A 98 -8.02 6.38 -4.00
CA HIS A 98 -7.57 7.67 -4.52
C HIS A 98 -8.15 8.85 -3.75
N SER A 99 -7.33 9.87 -3.53
CA SER A 99 -7.72 11.16 -2.97
C SER A 99 -6.82 12.26 -3.56
N PRO A 100 -7.36 13.45 -3.86
CA PRO A 100 -6.58 14.56 -4.35
C PRO A 100 -5.40 14.93 -3.43
N PRO A 101 -4.24 15.35 -3.98
CA PRO A 101 -3.04 15.65 -3.19
C PRO A 101 -3.30 16.62 -2.04
N GLN A 102 -4.06 17.69 -2.28
CA GLN A 102 -4.34 18.72 -1.26
C GLN A 102 -5.06 18.12 -0.04
N LEU A 103 -6.07 17.27 -0.26
CA LEU A 103 -6.77 16.59 0.85
C LEU A 103 -5.86 15.63 1.60
N ARG A 104 -5.01 14.88 0.87
CA ARG A 104 -4.04 13.96 1.47
C ARG A 104 -3.03 14.70 2.35
N TYR A 105 -2.49 15.82 1.89
CA TYR A 105 -1.52 16.63 2.64
C TYR A 105 -2.17 17.22 3.89
N THR A 106 -3.38 17.77 3.80
CA THR A 106 -4.13 18.25 4.97
C THR A 106 -4.30 17.15 6.01
N ARG A 107 -4.71 15.94 5.59
CA ARG A 107 -4.88 14.79 6.49
C ARG A 107 -3.56 14.35 7.11
N MET A 108 -2.47 14.34 6.35
CA MET A 108 -1.15 13.94 6.86
C MET A 108 -0.61 14.95 7.86
N MET A 109 -0.77 16.24 7.61
CA MET A 109 -0.36 17.31 8.54
C MET A 109 -1.18 17.30 9.84
N SER A 110 -2.47 16.92 9.78
CA SER A 110 -3.35 16.92 10.96
C SER A 110 -3.16 15.70 11.87
N ARG A 111 -2.84 14.51 11.31
CA ARG A 111 -2.74 13.28 12.11
C ARG A 111 -1.41 13.08 12.84
N MET A 112 -0.38 13.86 12.52
CA MET A 112 0.92 13.96 13.21
C MET A 112 1.58 12.59 13.53
N ARG A 113 1.61 11.64 12.59
CA ARG A 113 2.38 10.40 12.74
C ARG A 113 3.88 10.70 12.73
N GLN A 114 4.70 9.83 13.33
CA GLN A 114 6.16 10.01 13.39
C GLN A 114 6.84 10.20 12.03
N ASP A 115 6.26 9.61 10.97
CA ASP A 115 6.76 9.68 9.59
C ASP A 115 6.06 10.74 8.74
N ASP A 116 5.14 11.52 9.32
CA ASP A 116 4.46 12.61 8.62
C ASP A 116 5.19 13.94 8.81
N SER A 117 5.46 14.62 7.70
CA SER A 117 6.01 15.96 7.69
C SER A 117 4.89 17.02 7.73
N LYS A 118 5.21 18.18 8.34
CA LYS A 118 4.39 19.39 8.25
C LYS A 118 4.79 20.27 7.05
N ASP A 119 5.83 19.89 6.32
CA ASP A 119 6.30 20.59 5.13
C ASP A 119 5.65 20.01 3.87
N ILE A 120 4.85 20.83 3.19
CA ILE A 120 4.19 20.47 1.92
C ILE A 120 5.21 20.07 0.85
N GLN A 121 6.39 20.67 0.81
CA GLN A 121 7.42 20.34 -0.18
C GLN A 121 7.95 18.91 0.05
N GLU A 122 8.12 18.53 1.31
CA GLU A 122 8.51 17.18 1.66
C GLU A 122 7.42 16.14 1.31
N LEU A 123 6.15 16.47 1.55
CA LEU A 123 5.02 15.61 1.16
C LEU A 123 4.94 15.45 -0.37
N ARG A 124 5.17 16.52 -1.13
CA ARG A 124 5.24 16.46 -2.60
C ARG A 124 6.41 15.61 -3.09
N ARG A 125 7.59 15.76 -2.48
CA ARG A 125 8.75 14.92 -2.81
C ARG A 125 8.45 13.45 -2.58
N ARG A 126 7.84 13.12 -1.46
CA ARG A 126 7.40 11.75 -1.15
C ARG A 126 6.42 11.20 -2.19
N ASP A 127 5.46 12.00 -2.66
CA ASP A 127 4.56 11.60 -3.75
C ASP A 127 5.32 11.31 -5.04
N LEU A 128 6.29 12.16 -5.41
CA LEU A 128 7.12 11.94 -6.60
C LEU A 128 7.97 10.67 -6.49
N ASP A 129 8.48 10.36 -5.31
CA ASP A 129 9.25 9.13 -5.07
C ASP A 129 8.35 7.89 -5.19
N GLU A 130 7.12 7.92 -4.70
CA GLU A 130 6.13 6.85 -4.90
C GLU A 130 5.77 6.67 -6.40
N ILE A 131 5.64 7.77 -7.15
CA ILE A 131 5.40 7.73 -8.61
C ILE A 131 6.58 7.10 -9.34
N LYS A 132 7.82 7.44 -8.98
CA LYS A 132 9.04 6.85 -9.55
C LYS A 132 9.13 5.34 -9.31
N LEU A 133 8.63 4.86 -8.17
CA LEU A 133 8.53 3.42 -7.88
C LEU A 133 7.51 2.69 -8.76
N GLY A 134 6.61 3.41 -9.44
CA GLY A 134 5.65 2.83 -10.37
C GLY A 134 4.20 2.77 -9.90
N ILE A 135 3.85 3.41 -8.78
CA ILE A 135 2.47 3.38 -8.26
C ILE A 135 1.43 3.93 -9.23
N GLY A 136 1.83 4.85 -10.11
CA GLY A 136 0.97 5.38 -11.18
C GLY A 136 0.46 4.29 -12.10
N GLY A 137 1.31 3.33 -12.47
CA GLY A 137 0.93 2.16 -13.27
C GLY A 137 -0.07 1.26 -12.55
N VAL A 138 0.14 1.01 -11.24
CA VAL A 138 -0.79 0.20 -10.43
C VAL A 138 -2.17 0.87 -10.35
N ILE A 139 -2.21 2.19 -10.15
CA ILE A 139 -3.47 2.95 -10.11
C ILE A 139 -4.17 2.92 -11.47
N ALA A 140 -3.43 3.07 -12.57
CA ALA A 140 -3.98 3.06 -13.92
C ALA A 140 -4.56 1.69 -14.33
N MET A 141 -4.01 0.60 -13.77
CA MET A 141 -4.44 -0.78 -14.03
C MET A 141 -5.40 -1.32 -12.95
N ALA A 142 -5.94 -0.46 -12.08
CA ALA A 142 -6.85 -0.89 -11.03
C ALA A 142 -8.20 -1.37 -11.60
N ASP A 143 -8.66 -2.52 -11.11
CA ASP A 143 -9.99 -3.07 -11.42
C ASP A 143 -11.11 -2.24 -10.78
N TYR A 144 -10.80 -1.66 -9.60
CA TYR A 144 -11.72 -0.79 -8.87
C TYR A 144 -11.00 0.45 -8.34
N VAL A 145 -11.69 1.58 -8.36
CA VAL A 145 -11.20 2.84 -7.77
C VAL A 145 -12.20 3.32 -6.72
N VAL A 146 -11.73 3.48 -5.49
CA VAL A 146 -12.51 4.10 -4.42
C VAL A 146 -12.02 5.53 -4.22
N LEU A 147 -12.89 6.50 -4.46
CA LEU A 147 -12.59 7.91 -4.23
C LEU A 147 -12.82 8.28 -2.77
N ASN A 148 -11.81 8.89 -2.16
CA ASN A 148 -11.85 9.44 -0.81
C ASN A 148 -11.64 10.96 -0.87
N ASP A 149 -12.63 11.65 -1.40
CA ASP A 149 -12.65 13.07 -1.71
C ASP A 149 -13.71 13.87 -0.93
N SER A 150 -14.44 13.21 -0.05
CA SER A 150 -15.54 13.78 0.73
C SER A 150 -15.49 13.31 2.21
N SER A 151 -16.63 13.06 2.85
CA SER A 151 -16.70 12.61 4.23
C SER A 151 -16.22 11.15 4.41
N ILE A 152 -15.92 10.78 5.66
CA ILE A 152 -15.51 9.42 6.02
C ILE A 152 -16.68 8.44 5.82
N GLU A 153 -17.92 8.85 6.07
CA GLU A 153 -19.12 8.06 5.89
C GLU A 153 -19.31 7.68 4.41
N GLU A 154 -19.15 8.65 3.52
CA GLU A 154 -19.24 8.43 2.08
C GLU A 154 -18.11 7.53 1.59
N PHE A 155 -16.89 7.72 2.08
CA PHE A 155 -15.78 6.83 1.77
C PHE A 155 -16.07 5.39 2.20
N LYS A 156 -16.59 5.18 3.42
CA LYS A 156 -16.96 3.86 3.93
C LYS A 156 -18.06 3.23 3.08
N ARG A 157 -19.09 3.99 2.70
CA ARG A 157 -20.16 3.50 1.83
C ARG A 157 -19.62 3.01 0.48
N ARG A 158 -18.81 3.82 -0.21
CA ARG A 158 -18.17 3.44 -1.48
C ARG A 158 -17.24 2.22 -1.33
N SER A 159 -16.51 2.16 -0.22
CA SER A 159 -15.63 1.03 0.09
C SER A 159 -16.42 -0.26 0.27
N GLU A 160 -17.51 -0.23 1.03
CA GLU A 160 -18.37 -1.39 1.27
C GLU A 160 -18.96 -1.92 -0.04
N GLU A 161 -19.42 -1.05 -0.94
CA GLU A 161 -19.93 -1.44 -2.26
C GLU A 161 -18.90 -2.22 -3.08
N ILE A 162 -17.63 -1.78 -3.07
CA ILE A 162 -16.56 -2.47 -3.79
C ILE A 162 -16.23 -3.80 -3.11
N ILE A 163 -16.11 -3.84 -1.78
CA ILE A 163 -15.84 -5.07 -1.04
C ILE A 163 -16.92 -6.13 -1.32
N GLN A 164 -18.21 -5.73 -1.34
CA GLN A 164 -19.31 -6.63 -1.66
C GLN A 164 -19.25 -7.18 -3.09
N ARG A 165 -18.73 -6.40 -4.05
CA ARG A 165 -18.53 -6.88 -5.43
C ARG A 165 -17.40 -7.89 -5.52
N ILE A 166 -16.32 -7.70 -4.75
CA ILE A 166 -15.17 -8.61 -4.72
C ILE A 166 -15.55 -9.95 -4.08
N LEU A 167 -16.46 -9.96 -3.10
CA LEU A 167 -16.89 -11.16 -2.38
C LEU A 167 -17.97 -12.00 -3.11
N ARG A 168 -18.53 -11.51 -4.21
CA ARG A 168 -19.52 -12.23 -5.04
C ARG A 168 -18.85 -13.17 -6.02
#